data_bb5c599e38e2c92249fc2abac5304f56
#
_entry.id   bb5c599e38e2c92249fc2abac5304f56
#
_cell.length_a   1.000
_cell.length_b   1.000
_cell.length_c   1.000
_cell.angle_alpha   90.00
_cell.angle_beta   90.00
_cell.angle_gamma   90.00
#
_symmetry.space_group_name_H-M   'P 1'
#
loop_
_entity.id
_entity.type
_entity.pdbx_description
1 polymer ?
#
loop_
_entity_poly.entity_id
_entity_poly.type
_entity_poly.pdbx_seq_one_letter_code
_entity_poly.pdbx_strand_id
1 'polypeptide(L)'
;TMLDKQFLFPVFNADSFGRITAYKNVGEAINDLTDKGEEVPNHIALNHSDIVVRRYELIPEGGKLPKPEFLPEDIRRKNFGNTYTRLSRNEVSSTIVPGNNALPVHPTLNRSLTPREAARIQTFPDDYIFMGDRRSQCIQVGNAVPPLMAAKLAHCVDMYIDGIEYDGIQPDQSFYVNTDNDFSGIQSKAKRATLKFGDLFSGAGGFTRGLEQAGLECVLGAEWNDYAVEAYRKNFGHECLQIDLSTEENQELVAKRLKDAHVDLVVGGPPCQGFSIFGNRRFVNTKS
;
A
#
# COMPACT_ATOMS: atom_id res chain seq x y z
N THR A 1 6.05 32.20 -3.76
CA THR A 1 4.63 32.50 -3.96
C THR A 1 3.90 31.18 -4.06
N MET A 2 3.08 30.86 -3.06
CA MET A 2 2.16 29.74 -3.18
C MET A 2 1.28 29.98 -4.41
N LEU A 3 1.13 28.95 -5.22
CA LEU A 3 0.22 28.99 -6.35
C LEU A 3 -1.19 29.15 -5.80
N ASP A 4 -1.90 30.20 -6.21
CA ASP A 4 -3.29 30.46 -5.83
C ASP A 4 -4.28 29.43 -6.45
N LYS A 5 -3.76 28.27 -6.87
CA LYS A 5 -4.53 27.19 -7.51
C LYS A 5 -4.84 26.11 -6.52
N GLN A 6 -6.06 25.63 -6.57
CA GLN A 6 -6.46 24.47 -5.77
C GLN A 6 -5.81 23.20 -6.30
N PHE A 7 -5.13 22.44 -5.43
CA PHE A 7 -4.66 21.10 -5.77
C PHE A 7 -5.86 20.15 -5.86
N LEU A 8 -6.03 19.53 -7.03
CA LEU A 8 -7.10 18.57 -7.25
C LEU A 8 -6.56 17.15 -7.12
N PHE A 9 -7.15 16.39 -6.24
CA PHE A 9 -6.85 14.96 -6.13
C PHE A 9 -7.34 14.20 -7.36
N PRO A 10 -6.57 13.19 -7.80
CA PRO A 10 -6.97 12.38 -8.94
C PRO A 10 -8.25 11.59 -8.64
N VAL A 11 -9.18 11.60 -9.59
CA VAL A 11 -10.28 10.65 -9.59
C VAL A 11 -9.78 9.37 -10.25
N PHE A 12 -9.51 8.37 -9.44
CA PHE A 12 -9.08 7.07 -9.93
C PHE A 12 -10.28 6.36 -10.57
N ASN A 13 -10.14 5.95 -11.82
CA ASN A 13 -11.10 5.09 -12.55
C ASN A 13 -12.48 5.70 -12.86
N ALA A 14 -12.55 6.99 -13.15
CA ALA A 14 -13.73 7.57 -13.78
C ALA A 14 -13.47 7.89 -15.25
N ASP A 15 -14.44 7.62 -16.12
CA ASP A 15 -14.42 8.09 -17.50
C ASP A 15 -14.83 9.58 -17.59
N SER A 16 -14.82 10.16 -18.81
CA SER A 16 -15.23 11.54 -19.06
C SER A 16 -16.67 11.89 -18.64
N PHE A 17 -17.46 10.89 -18.29
CA PHE A 17 -18.84 11.04 -17.79
C PHE A 17 -18.95 10.78 -16.28
N GLY A 18 -17.83 10.63 -15.58
CA GLY A 18 -17.81 10.27 -14.16
C GLY A 18 -18.17 8.81 -13.87
N ARG A 19 -18.24 7.94 -14.91
CA ARG A 19 -18.49 6.52 -14.72
C ARG A 19 -17.22 5.81 -14.31
N ILE A 20 -17.32 4.96 -13.30
CA ILE A 20 -16.20 4.14 -12.84
C ILE A 20 -15.80 3.17 -13.98
N THR A 21 -14.55 3.26 -14.43
CA THR A 21 -13.97 2.32 -15.37
C THR A 21 -13.64 0.99 -14.67
N ALA A 22 -13.46 -0.08 -15.46
CA ALA A 22 -13.16 -1.39 -14.91
C ALA A 22 -11.92 -1.36 -14.00
N TYR A 23 -12.09 -1.84 -12.77
CA TYR A 23 -10.97 -2.10 -11.86
C TYR A 23 -10.38 -3.47 -12.16
N LYS A 24 -9.09 -3.64 -11.91
CA LYS A 24 -8.50 -4.97 -11.83
C LYS A 24 -9.12 -5.71 -10.65
N ASN A 25 -9.76 -6.83 -10.91
CA ASN A 25 -10.33 -7.65 -9.85
C ASN A 25 -9.25 -8.51 -9.16
N VAL A 26 -9.61 -9.14 -8.05
CA VAL A 26 -8.67 -9.97 -7.28
C VAL A 26 -8.13 -11.13 -8.11
N GLY A 27 -8.99 -11.78 -8.91
CA GLY A 27 -8.57 -12.89 -9.76
C GLY A 27 -7.51 -12.49 -10.78
N GLU A 28 -7.69 -11.37 -11.44
CA GLU A 28 -6.71 -10.82 -12.39
C GLU A 28 -5.38 -10.45 -11.71
N ALA A 29 -5.43 -10.10 -10.42
CA ALA A 29 -4.21 -9.76 -9.69
C ALA A 29 -3.40 -10.97 -9.24
N ILE A 30 -4.04 -12.10 -8.86
CA ILE A 30 -3.35 -13.18 -8.14
C ILE A 30 -3.56 -14.60 -8.67
N ASN A 31 -4.48 -14.85 -9.63
CA ASN A 31 -4.78 -16.22 -10.06
C ASN A 31 -3.57 -16.97 -10.61
N ASP A 32 -2.68 -16.29 -11.32
CA ASP A 32 -1.47 -16.89 -11.87
C ASP A 32 -0.42 -17.27 -10.81
N LEU A 33 -0.57 -16.77 -9.57
CA LEU A 33 0.28 -17.16 -8.44
C LEU A 33 -0.13 -18.49 -7.82
N THR A 34 -1.34 -18.98 -8.06
CA THR A 34 -1.89 -20.17 -7.40
C THR A 34 -1.01 -21.40 -7.59
N ASP A 35 -0.42 -21.55 -8.77
CA ASP A 35 0.43 -22.68 -9.13
C ASP A 35 1.93 -22.38 -9.01
N LYS A 36 2.29 -21.18 -8.57
CA LYS A 36 3.67 -20.79 -8.32
C LYS A 36 4.03 -21.03 -6.86
N GLY A 37 5.25 -21.45 -6.64
CA GLY A 37 5.79 -21.76 -5.32
C GLY A 37 6.73 -20.68 -4.81
N GLU A 38 7.76 -21.10 -4.09
CA GLU A 38 8.76 -20.22 -3.46
C GLU A 38 9.69 -19.51 -4.46
N GLU A 39 9.61 -19.84 -5.73
CA GLU A 39 10.32 -19.12 -6.80
C GLU A 39 9.89 -17.64 -6.91
N VAL A 40 8.68 -17.31 -6.46
CA VAL A 40 8.22 -15.93 -6.36
C VAL A 40 8.51 -15.39 -4.96
N PRO A 41 9.29 -14.32 -4.82
CA PRO A 41 9.64 -13.78 -3.51
C PRO A 41 8.42 -13.48 -2.64
N ASN A 42 8.48 -13.83 -1.36
CA ASN A 42 7.42 -13.63 -0.37
C ASN A 42 6.10 -14.41 -0.64
N HIS A 43 6.15 -15.44 -1.51
CA HIS A 43 4.98 -16.25 -1.85
C HIS A 43 4.94 -17.56 -1.05
N ILE A 44 5.04 -17.45 0.27
CA ILE A 44 4.98 -18.61 1.19
C ILE A 44 3.64 -18.58 1.93
N ALA A 45 2.85 -19.64 1.76
CA ALA A 45 1.57 -19.78 2.44
C ALA A 45 1.77 -20.09 3.93
N LEU A 46 0.87 -19.58 4.76
CA LEU A 46 0.82 -19.94 6.17
C LEU A 46 0.21 -21.35 6.31
N ASN A 47 0.87 -22.21 7.05
CA ASN A 47 0.32 -23.50 7.43
C ASN A 47 -0.69 -23.29 8.57
N HIS A 48 -1.98 -23.38 8.25
CA HIS A 48 -3.06 -23.24 9.21
C HIS A 48 -3.37 -24.56 9.90
N SER A 49 -3.82 -24.50 11.16
CA SER A 49 -4.34 -25.69 11.85
C SER A 49 -5.63 -26.18 11.20
N ASP A 50 -5.93 -27.48 11.34
CA ASP A 50 -7.12 -28.13 10.78
C ASP A 50 -8.41 -27.38 11.16
N ILE A 51 -8.51 -26.89 12.40
CA ILE A 51 -9.64 -26.10 12.87
C ILE A 51 -9.81 -24.81 12.03
N VAL A 52 -8.72 -24.15 11.68
CA VAL A 52 -8.76 -22.92 10.87
C VAL A 52 -9.12 -23.25 9.43
N VAL A 53 -8.56 -24.31 8.86
CA VAL A 53 -8.89 -24.78 7.51
C VAL A 53 -10.38 -25.11 7.40
N ARG A 54 -10.92 -25.89 8.35
CA ARG A 54 -12.36 -26.22 8.40
C ARG A 54 -13.27 -24.98 8.53
N ARG A 55 -12.81 -23.94 9.20
CA ARG A 55 -13.54 -22.65 9.20
C ARG A 55 -13.51 -21.99 7.83
N TYR A 56 -12.37 -22.01 7.17
CA TYR A 56 -12.25 -21.44 5.81
C TYR A 56 -13.14 -22.18 4.80
N GLU A 57 -13.29 -23.49 4.89
CA GLU A 57 -14.20 -24.29 4.05
C GLU A 57 -15.67 -23.84 4.12
N LEU A 58 -16.07 -23.26 5.25
CA LEU A 58 -17.43 -22.75 5.45
C LEU A 58 -17.63 -21.32 4.93
N ILE A 59 -16.59 -20.66 4.45
CA ILE A 59 -16.68 -19.29 3.94
C ILE A 59 -16.88 -19.34 2.42
N PRO A 60 -18.03 -18.93 1.91
CA PRO A 60 -18.25 -18.85 0.46
C PRO A 60 -17.35 -17.77 -0.16
N GLU A 61 -17.08 -17.88 -1.47
CA GLU A 61 -16.36 -16.84 -2.20
C GLU A 61 -17.09 -15.49 -2.09
N GLY A 62 -16.34 -14.43 -1.78
CA GLY A 62 -16.91 -13.10 -1.51
C GLY A 62 -17.61 -12.95 -0.16
N GLY A 63 -17.65 -14.01 0.66
CA GLY A 63 -18.42 -14.06 1.89
C GLY A 63 -17.61 -13.99 3.18
N LYS A 64 -18.33 -14.13 4.28
CA LYS A 64 -17.78 -14.16 5.64
C LYS A 64 -18.12 -15.47 6.32
N LEU A 65 -17.35 -15.82 7.35
CA LEU A 65 -17.66 -16.97 8.19
C LEU A 65 -19.06 -16.81 8.80
N PRO A 66 -19.90 -17.86 8.78
CA PRO A 66 -21.20 -17.86 9.45
C PRO A 66 -21.08 -17.47 10.93
N LYS A 67 -22.17 -16.94 11.50
CA LYS A 67 -22.21 -16.59 12.93
C LYS A 67 -21.93 -17.82 13.80
N PRO A 68 -21.36 -17.63 15.01
CA PRO A 68 -20.97 -18.74 15.88
C PRO A 68 -22.07 -19.79 16.14
N GLU A 69 -23.33 -19.35 16.24
CA GLU A 69 -24.50 -20.23 16.46
C GLU A 69 -24.73 -21.24 15.31
N PHE A 70 -24.26 -20.94 14.11
CA PHE A 70 -24.39 -21.80 12.93
C PHE A 70 -23.13 -22.64 12.65
N LEU A 71 -22.12 -22.54 13.49
CA LEU A 71 -20.89 -23.31 13.33
C LEU A 71 -20.95 -24.62 14.13
N PRO A 72 -20.36 -25.69 13.64
CA PRO A 72 -20.09 -26.90 14.42
C PRO A 72 -19.40 -26.54 15.76
N GLU A 73 -19.76 -27.25 16.82
CA GLU A 73 -19.35 -26.91 18.18
C GLU A 73 -17.82 -26.92 18.35
N ASP A 74 -17.14 -27.87 17.73
CA ASP A 74 -15.69 -28.10 17.80
C ASP A 74 -14.87 -27.01 17.12
N ILE A 75 -15.43 -26.28 16.17
CA ILE A 75 -14.77 -25.15 15.49
C ILE A 75 -15.34 -23.78 15.91
N ARG A 76 -16.32 -23.76 16.81
CA ARG A 76 -16.96 -22.53 17.28
C ARG A 76 -15.98 -21.65 18.07
N ARG A 77 -16.10 -20.33 17.90
CA ARG A 77 -15.33 -19.33 18.64
C ARG A 77 -16.21 -18.10 18.88
N LYS A 78 -16.06 -17.47 20.05
CA LYS A 78 -16.89 -16.34 20.44
C LYS A 78 -16.65 -15.07 19.64
N ASN A 79 -15.45 -14.88 19.12
CA ASN A 79 -15.10 -13.67 18.38
C ASN A 79 -14.20 -14.02 17.18
N PHE A 80 -14.67 -13.68 16.00
CA PHE A 80 -13.93 -13.79 14.75
C PHE A 80 -13.72 -12.36 14.24
N GLY A 81 -12.53 -11.82 14.37
CA GLY A 81 -12.21 -10.53 13.75
C GLY A 81 -12.44 -10.55 12.22
N ASN A 82 -12.04 -9.52 11.52
CA ASN A 82 -12.20 -9.39 10.06
C ASN A 82 -11.40 -10.42 9.23
N THR A 83 -10.62 -11.27 9.89
CA THR A 83 -9.74 -12.27 9.27
C THR A 83 -10.46 -13.44 8.60
N TYR A 84 -11.75 -13.59 8.84
CA TYR A 84 -12.57 -14.66 8.27
C TYR A 84 -13.50 -14.12 7.16
N THR A 85 -12.93 -13.32 6.27
CA THR A 85 -13.59 -12.86 5.05
C THR A 85 -12.82 -13.42 3.86
N ARG A 86 -13.51 -14.13 2.96
CA ARG A 86 -12.94 -14.63 1.70
C ARG A 86 -13.14 -13.59 0.62
N LEU A 87 -12.09 -13.31 -0.14
CA LEU A 87 -12.19 -12.43 -1.30
C LEU A 87 -13.00 -13.09 -2.42
N SER A 88 -13.53 -12.28 -3.34
CA SER A 88 -14.14 -12.71 -4.57
C SER A 88 -13.16 -12.51 -5.73
N ARG A 89 -13.03 -13.50 -6.62
CA ARG A 89 -12.19 -13.38 -7.82
C ARG A 89 -12.66 -12.26 -8.75
N ASN A 90 -13.97 -12.02 -8.79
CA ASN A 90 -14.62 -11.13 -9.74
C ASN A 90 -14.82 -9.71 -9.21
N GLU A 91 -14.38 -9.44 -7.99
CA GLU A 91 -14.55 -8.14 -7.34
C GLU A 91 -13.21 -7.52 -6.97
N VAL A 92 -13.23 -6.22 -6.68
CA VAL A 92 -12.08 -5.51 -6.12
C VAL A 92 -11.83 -5.98 -4.68
N SER A 93 -10.57 -5.95 -4.26
CA SER A 93 -10.21 -6.31 -2.89
C SER A 93 -10.74 -5.31 -1.87
N SER A 94 -11.12 -5.82 -0.71
CA SER A 94 -11.18 -4.98 0.48
C SER A 94 -9.78 -4.47 0.87
N THR A 95 -9.74 -3.42 1.70
CA THR A 95 -8.47 -2.88 2.23
C THR A 95 -7.62 -3.97 2.86
N ILE A 96 -6.36 -4.07 2.44
CA ILE A 96 -5.37 -4.95 3.06
C ILE A 96 -4.93 -4.32 4.38
N VAL A 97 -5.15 -5.04 5.47
CA VAL A 97 -4.85 -4.56 6.83
C VAL A 97 -3.53 -5.18 7.31
N PRO A 98 -2.65 -4.41 7.98
CA PRO A 98 -1.38 -4.92 8.48
C PRO A 98 -1.56 -5.97 9.59
N GLY A 99 -0.79 -7.05 9.53
CA GLY A 99 -0.73 -8.06 10.58
C GLY A 99 -0.71 -9.50 10.08
N ASN A 100 -0.09 -10.40 10.86
CA ASN A 100 0.13 -11.78 10.46
C ASN A 100 -1.14 -12.57 10.12
N ASN A 101 -2.20 -12.31 10.88
CA ASN A 101 -3.51 -12.98 10.71
C ASN A 101 -4.58 -12.00 10.19
N ALA A 102 -4.17 -10.85 9.65
CA ALA A 102 -5.08 -9.82 9.20
C ALA A 102 -5.40 -9.94 7.69
N LEU A 103 -4.59 -10.70 6.95
CA LEU A 103 -4.84 -10.92 5.53
C LEU A 103 -6.13 -11.73 5.32
N PRO A 104 -6.94 -11.35 4.33
CA PRO A 104 -8.18 -12.07 4.02
C PRO A 104 -7.90 -13.49 3.52
N VAL A 105 -8.95 -14.30 3.46
CA VAL A 105 -8.91 -15.65 2.91
C VAL A 105 -8.82 -15.57 1.39
N HIS A 106 -7.97 -16.43 0.81
CA HIS A 106 -7.81 -16.55 -0.64
C HIS A 106 -9.15 -16.90 -1.31
N PRO A 107 -9.46 -16.36 -2.49
CA PRO A 107 -10.76 -16.57 -3.14
C PRO A 107 -11.17 -18.04 -3.27
N THR A 108 -10.24 -18.90 -3.67
CA THR A 108 -10.51 -20.31 -3.98
C THR A 108 -9.82 -21.32 -3.09
N LEU A 109 -8.78 -20.93 -2.34
CA LEU A 109 -8.02 -21.81 -1.47
C LEU A 109 -8.39 -21.61 0.01
N ASN A 110 -8.32 -22.66 0.80
CA ASN A 110 -8.64 -22.65 2.23
C ASN A 110 -7.45 -22.20 3.08
N ARG A 111 -6.88 -21.05 2.73
CA ARG A 111 -5.79 -20.37 3.44
C ARG A 111 -5.92 -18.85 3.35
N SER A 112 -5.24 -18.13 4.21
CA SER A 112 -5.08 -16.67 4.03
C SER A 112 -4.20 -16.37 2.82
N LEU A 113 -4.26 -15.14 2.32
CA LEU A 113 -3.32 -14.68 1.30
C LEU A 113 -1.87 -14.82 1.77
N THR A 114 -0.98 -15.04 0.83
CA THR A 114 0.47 -14.86 1.06
C THR A 114 0.82 -13.38 1.07
N PRO A 115 1.98 -12.99 1.63
CA PRO A 115 2.47 -11.61 1.51
C PRO A 115 2.58 -11.14 0.04
N ARG A 116 2.99 -12.01 -0.89
CA ARG A 116 3.07 -11.70 -2.32
C ARG A 116 1.71 -11.44 -2.96
N GLU A 117 0.72 -12.27 -2.67
CA GLU A 117 -0.65 -12.05 -3.18
C GLU A 117 -1.21 -10.72 -2.68
N ALA A 118 -1.02 -10.42 -1.40
CA ALA A 118 -1.41 -9.12 -0.83
C ALA A 118 -0.62 -7.96 -1.47
N ALA A 119 0.67 -8.13 -1.72
CA ALA A 119 1.51 -7.13 -2.37
C ALA A 119 1.07 -6.84 -3.82
N ARG A 120 0.69 -7.85 -4.59
CA ARG A 120 0.12 -7.64 -5.94
C ARG A 120 -1.21 -6.90 -5.91
N ILE A 121 -2.08 -7.19 -4.95
CA ILE A 121 -3.32 -6.42 -4.72
C ILE A 121 -2.99 -4.97 -4.37
N GLN A 122 -1.91 -4.73 -3.63
CA GLN A 122 -1.37 -3.40 -3.33
C GLN A 122 -0.51 -2.83 -4.47
N THR A 123 -0.51 -3.44 -5.66
CA THR A 123 0.20 -2.99 -6.86
C THR A 123 1.74 -3.02 -6.80
N PHE A 124 2.33 -3.79 -5.91
CA PHE A 124 3.78 -4.04 -5.94
C PHE A 124 4.14 -5.04 -7.03
N PRO A 125 5.26 -4.85 -7.74
CA PRO A 125 5.74 -5.81 -8.72
C PRO A 125 6.35 -7.05 -8.04
N ASP A 126 6.53 -8.15 -8.80
CA ASP A 126 6.96 -9.43 -8.24
C ASP A 126 8.41 -9.46 -7.77
N ASP A 127 9.26 -8.63 -8.35
CA ASP A 127 10.65 -8.47 -7.99
C ASP A 127 10.86 -7.67 -6.69
N TYR A 128 9.80 -7.03 -6.18
CA TYR A 128 9.86 -6.27 -4.94
C TYR A 128 9.96 -7.20 -3.72
N ILE A 129 10.96 -7.00 -2.87
CA ILE A 129 11.28 -7.91 -1.77
C ILE A 129 10.91 -7.27 -0.43
N PHE A 130 10.07 -7.95 0.34
CA PHE A 130 9.78 -7.62 1.73
C PHE A 130 10.66 -8.46 2.65
N MET A 131 11.27 -7.84 3.66
CA MET A 131 12.25 -8.47 4.54
C MET A 131 11.62 -8.92 5.86
N GLY A 132 12.36 -9.78 6.58
CA GLY A 132 11.93 -10.33 7.85
C GLY A 132 11.01 -11.54 7.72
N ASP A 133 10.43 -11.94 8.85
CA ASP A 133 9.49 -13.05 8.92
C ASP A 133 8.16 -12.72 8.21
N ARG A 134 7.31 -13.73 8.03
CA ARG A 134 6.01 -13.55 7.38
C ARG A 134 5.15 -12.45 8.04
N ARG A 135 5.20 -12.33 9.36
CA ARG A 135 4.45 -11.32 10.09
C ARG A 135 4.93 -9.92 9.71
N SER A 136 6.24 -9.72 9.67
CA SER A 136 6.86 -8.46 9.27
C SER A 136 6.54 -8.10 7.83
N GLN A 137 6.58 -9.08 6.92
CA GLN A 137 6.18 -8.90 5.52
C GLN A 137 4.70 -8.47 5.38
N CYS A 138 3.78 -9.14 6.09
CA CYS A 138 2.37 -8.76 6.11
C CYS A 138 2.13 -7.35 6.66
N ILE A 139 2.91 -6.93 7.66
CA ILE A 139 2.85 -5.57 8.22
C ILE A 139 3.35 -4.55 7.21
N GLN A 140 4.47 -4.81 6.55
CA GLN A 140 5.02 -3.93 5.52
C GLN A 140 4.04 -3.73 4.36
N VAL A 141 3.46 -4.81 3.84
CA VAL A 141 2.47 -4.74 2.76
C VAL A 141 1.21 -3.98 3.19
N GLY A 142 0.68 -4.28 4.39
CA GLY A 142 -0.56 -3.66 4.86
C GLY A 142 -0.44 -2.19 5.24
N ASN A 143 0.77 -1.74 5.63
CA ASN A 143 1.05 -0.33 5.93
C ASN A 143 1.44 0.48 4.69
N ALA A 144 1.73 -0.17 3.57
CA ALA A 144 2.23 0.51 2.40
C ALA A 144 1.17 1.35 1.70
N VAL A 145 1.58 2.50 1.17
CA VAL A 145 0.84 3.18 0.12
C VAL A 145 1.03 2.39 -1.17
N PRO A 146 -0.04 2.04 -1.89
CA PRO A 146 0.10 1.30 -3.16
C PRO A 146 0.93 2.09 -4.18
N PRO A 147 1.99 1.50 -4.78
CA PRO A 147 2.86 2.19 -5.72
C PRO A 147 2.12 2.86 -6.88
N LEU A 148 1.11 2.21 -7.44
CA LEU A 148 0.31 2.78 -8.51
C LEU A 148 -0.47 4.02 -8.08
N MET A 149 -0.99 4.03 -6.84
CA MET A 149 -1.65 5.21 -6.26
C MET A 149 -0.64 6.35 -6.09
N ALA A 150 0.55 6.05 -5.57
CA ALA A 150 1.61 7.04 -5.39
C ALA A 150 2.06 7.64 -6.73
N ALA A 151 2.21 6.83 -7.78
CA ALA A 151 2.55 7.30 -9.11
C ALA A 151 1.50 8.26 -9.70
N LYS A 152 0.22 7.96 -9.49
CA LYS A 152 -0.87 8.86 -9.92
C LYS A 152 -0.88 10.17 -9.14
N LEU A 153 -0.60 10.13 -7.83
CA LEU A 153 -0.44 11.34 -7.03
C LEU A 153 0.73 12.20 -7.51
N ALA A 154 1.87 11.58 -7.84
CA ALA A 154 3.02 12.27 -8.40
C ALA A 154 2.67 13.01 -9.70
N HIS A 155 1.92 12.35 -10.60
CA HIS A 155 1.46 12.99 -11.83
C HIS A 155 0.57 14.20 -11.57
N CYS A 156 -0.32 14.16 -10.57
CA CYS A 156 -1.12 15.32 -10.19
C CYS A 156 -0.28 16.46 -9.62
N VAL A 157 0.79 16.13 -8.87
CA VAL A 157 1.75 17.14 -8.39
C VAL A 157 2.47 17.79 -9.56
N ASP A 158 2.91 17.02 -10.54
CA ASP A 158 3.55 17.52 -11.76
C ASP A 158 2.64 18.48 -12.52
N MET A 159 1.40 18.10 -12.78
CA MET A 159 0.41 18.95 -13.44
C MET A 159 0.17 20.25 -12.67
N TYR A 160 0.06 20.17 -11.34
CA TYR A 160 -0.15 21.33 -10.49
C TYR A 160 1.02 22.32 -10.57
N ILE A 161 2.26 21.82 -10.51
CA ILE A 161 3.46 22.65 -10.57
C ILE A 161 3.62 23.29 -11.97
N ASP A 162 3.34 22.54 -13.03
CA ASP A 162 3.40 23.02 -14.40
C ASP A 162 2.26 24.00 -14.75
N GLY A 163 1.35 24.26 -13.80
CA GLY A 163 0.22 25.16 -13.98
C GLY A 163 -0.81 24.67 -14.97
N ILE A 164 -0.84 23.37 -15.25
CA ILE A 164 -1.84 22.75 -16.10
C ILE A 164 -3.16 22.77 -15.34
N GLU A 165 -4.15 23.49 -15.87
CA GLU A 165 -5.49 23.50 -15.32
C GLU A 165 -6.13 22.13 -15.60
N TYR A 166 -6.46 21.45 -14.52
CA TYR A 166 -7.31 20.27 -14.59
C TYR A 166 -8.75 20.77 -14.65
N ASP A 167 -9.31 20.77 -15.86
CA ASP A 167 -10.68 21.22 -16.08
C ASP A 167 -11.63 20.10 -15.62
N GLY A 168 -11.83 20.03 -14.31
CA GLY A 168 -12.62 19.09 -13.52
C GLY A 168 -12.98 17.78 -14.23
N ILE A 169 -12.64 16.63 -13.66
CA ILE A 169 -13.03 15.26 -14.10
C ILE A 169 -13.08 15.11 -15.64
N GLN A 170 -12.04 15.53 -16.32
CA GLN A 170 -11.71 15.03 -17.65
C GLN A 170 -10.65 13.97 -17.43
N PRO A 171 -10.96 12.68 -17.38
CA PRO A 171 -9.91 11.68 -17.46
C PRO A 171 -9.35 11.78 -18.86
N ASP A 172 -8.27 12.54 -19.01
CA ASP A 172 -7.41 12.33 -20.16
C ASP A 172 -7.07 10.84 -20.20
N GLN A 173 -7.12 10.24 -21.37
CA GLN A 173 -6.80 8.83 -21.58
C GLN A 173 -5.37 8.50 -21.07
N SER A 174 -4.51 9.49 -20.88
CA SER A 174 -3.19 9.35 -20.26
C SER A 174 -3.23 8.93 -18.77
N PHE A 175 -4.36 9.02 -18.07
CA PHE A 175 -4.55 8.52 -16.71
C PHE A 175 -4.91 7.03 -16.62
N TYR A 176 -5.19 6.40 -17.72
CA TYR A 176 -5.36 4.94 -17.76
C TYR A 176 -3.99 4.29 -17.62
N VAL A 177 -3.60 4.06 -16.39
CA VAL A 177 -2.55 3.08 -16.13
C VAL A 177 -3.12 1.75 -16.52
N ASN A 178 -2.51 1.16 -17.53
CA ASN A 178 -2.80 -0.21 -17.90
C ASN A 178 -2.67 -1.07 -16.62
N THR A 179 -3.66 -1.92 -16.36
CA THR A 179 -3.77 -2.69 -15.12
C THR A 179 -2.65 -3.73 -14.94
N ASP A 180 -1.72 -3.83 -15.87
CA ASP A 180 -0.63 -4.81 -15.92
C ASP A 180 0.64 -4.37 -15.16
N ASN A 181 0.53 -3.50 -14.15
CA ASN A 181 1.67 -2.87 -13.49
C ASN A 181 2.56 -2.06 -14.47
N ASP A 182 2.01 -1.69 -15.62
CA ASP A 182 2.69 -0.85 -16.60
C ASP A 182 2.59 0.61 -16.18
N PHE A 183 3.71 1.14 -15.70
CA PHE A 183 3.88 2.55 -15.34
C PHE A 183 4.37 3.41 -16.51
N SER A 184 4.55 2.85 -17.69
CA SER A 184 5.11 3.53 -18.85
C SER A 184 4.31 4.75 -19.31
N GLY A 185 3.01 4.83 -18.97
CA GLY A 185 2.15 5.98 -19.26
C GLY A 185 2.16 7.09 -18.19
N ILE A 186 2.83 6.88 -17.03
CA ILE A 186 2.83 7.82 -15.91
C ILE A 186 4.19 8.55 -15.79
N GLN A 187 4.84 8.83 -16.87
CA GLN A 187 6.05 9.64 -16.83
C GLN A 187 5.72 11.12 -16.95
N SER A 188 6.38 11.95 -16.13
CA SER A 188 6.32 13.39 -16.28
C SER A 188 6.76 13.80 -17.69
N LYS A 189 5.93 14.53 -18.40
CA LYS A 189 6.27 15.17 -19.69
C LYS A 189 6.85 16.57 -19.49
N ALA A 190 7.12 16.95 -18.23
CA ALA A 190 7.60 18.27 -17.89
C ALA A 190 8.98 18.54 -18.51
N LYS A 191 9.16 19.72 -19.08
CA LYS A 191 10.44 20.22 -19.59
C LYS A 191 11.37 20.76 -18.49
N ARG A 192 10.95 20.66 -17.22
CA ARG A 192 11.71 21.14 -16.07
C ARG A 192 12.69 20.07 -15.55
N ALA A 193 13.56 20.47 -14.63
CA ALA A 193 14.40 19.53 -13.89
C ALA A 193 13.54 18.52 -13.11
N THR A 194 14.04 17.31 -12.94
CA THR A 194 13.39 16.25 -12.15
C THR A 194 13.16 16.74 -10.72
N LEU A 195 11.94 16.58 -10.23
CA LEU A 195 11.61 16.91 -8.85
C LEU A 195 12.28 15.94 -7.89
N LYS A 196 12.88 16.49 -6.85
CA LYS A 196 13.49 15.73 -5.77
C LYS A 196 12.53 15.60 -4.59
N PHE A 197 12.45 14.41 -4.02
CA PHE A 197 11.60 14.18 -2.84
C PHE A 197 12.30 13.42 -1.72
N GLY A 198 11.76 13.58 -0.50
CA GLY A 198 12.07 12.75 0.66
C GLY A 198 10.82 12.03 1.12
N ASP A 199 10.97 10.75 1.56
CA ASP A 199 9.87 9.89 2.02
C ASP A 199 10.00 9.65 3.53
N LEU A 200 9.14 10.27 4.33
CA LEU A 200 9.10 10.16 5.79
C LEU A 200 8.11 9.06 6.20
N PHE A 201 8.49 8.27 7.21
CA PHE A 201 7.74 7.07 7.59
C PHE A 201 7.59 6.13 6.39
N SER A 202 8.69 5.96 5.65
CA SER A 202 8.69 5.37 4.31
C SER A 202 8.24 3.90 4.28
N GLY A 203 8.24 3.22 5.44
CA GLY A 203 7.93 1.80 5.50
C GLY A 203 8.86 1.00 4.59
N ALA A 204 8.31 0.05 3.86
CA ALA A 204 9.07 -0.68 2.85
C ALA A 204 9.27 0.11 1.54
N GLY A 205 8.75 1.34 1.41
CA GLY A 205 8.99 2.21 0.25
C GLY A 205 7.91 2.19 -0.83
N GLY A 206 6.66 1.93 -0.47
CA GLY A 206 5.55 1.95 -1.44
C GLY A 206 5.35 3.31 -2.11
N PHE A 207 5.42 4.40 -1.32
CA PHE A 207 5.39 5.76 -1.84
C PHE A 207 6.57 6.02 -2.78
N THR A 208 7.79 5.77 -2.29
CA THR A 208 9.02 5.93 -3.06
C THR A 208 8.94 5.20 -4.40
N ARG A 209 8.51 3.93 -4.40
CA ARG A 209 8.39 3.13 -5.64
C ARG A 209 7.49 3.80 -6.68
N GLY A 210 6.34 4.30 -6.25
CA GLY A 210 5.39 4.95 -7.15
C GLY A 210 5.89 6.30 -7.67
N LEU A 211 6.48 7.14 -6.82
CA LEU A 211 7.00 8.44 -7.22
C LEU A 211 8.18 8.31 -8.20
N GLU A 212 9.10 7.36 -7.97
CA GLU A 212 10.20 7.09 -8.88
C GLU A 212 9.70 6.55 -10.23
N GLN A 213 8.68 5.70 -10.23
CA GLN A 213 8.06 5.23 -11.48
C GLN A 213 7.40 6.37 -12.28
N ALA A 214 6.92 7.40 -11.60
CA ALA A 214 6.42 8.62 -12.22
C ALA A 214 7.53 9.57 -12.68
N GLY A 215 8.81 9.28 -12.40
CA GLY A 215 9.96 10.05 -12.86
C GLY A 215 10.49 11.08 -11.84
N LEU A 216 10.07 11.03 -10.58
CA LEU A 216 10.65 11.84 -9.51
C LEU A 216 11.91 11.16 -8.95
N GLU A 217 12.82 11.93 -8.37
CA GLU A 217 14.07 11.45 -7.76
C GLU A 217 13.95 11.42 -6.24
N CYS A 218 14.09 10.24 -5.64
CA CYS A 218 14.18 10.13 -4.19
C CYS A 218 15.57 10.48 -3.69
N VAL A 219 15.64 11.38 -2.70
CA VAL A 219 16.89 11.77 -2.05
C VAL A 219 17.18 10.88 -0.84
N LEU A 220 16.17 10.66 0.00
CA LEU A 220 16.28 9.77 1.15
C LEU A 220 14.89 9.30 1.62
N GLY A 221 14.86 8.09 2.18
CA GLY A 221 13.78 7.60 3.02
C GLY A 221 14.14 7.72 4.51
N ALA A 222 13.13 7.85 5.37
CA ALA A 222 13.30 7.82 6.82
C ALA A 222 12.27 6.85 7.43
N GLU A 223 12.76 5.82 8.12
CA GLU A 223 11.96 4.77 8.72
C GLU A 223 12.64 4.26 10.00
N TRP A 224 11.89 3.81 10.98
CA TRP A 224 12.44 3.34 12.25
C TRP A 224 12.48 1.81 12.38
N ASN A 225 11.59 1.11 11.66
CA ASN A 225 11.46 -0.34 11.78
C ASN A 225 12.55 -1.08 11.01
N ASP A 226 13.30 -1.95 11.68
CA ASP A 226 14.45 -2.67 11.13
C ASP A 226 14.13 -3.38 9.80
N TYR A 227 13.10 -4.20 9.77
CA TYR A 227 12.74 -4.98 8.58
C TYR A 227 12.20 -4.12 7.43
N ALA A 228 11.53 -3.03 7.75
CA ALA A 228 11.08 -2.08 6.73
C ALA A 228 12.26 -1.34 6.10
N VAL A 229 13.24 -0.91 6.92
CA VAL A 229 14.50 -0.32 6.45
C VAL A 229 15.30 -1.30 5.60
N GLU A 230 15.40 -2.57 6.00
CA GLU A 230 16.06 -3.61 5.21
C GLU A 230 15.35 -3.83 3.87
N ALA A 231 14.02 -3.90 3.86
CA ALA A 231 13.24 -4.01 2.63
C ALA A 231 13.45 -2.80 1.72
N TYR A 232 13.41 -1.59 2.27
CA TYR A 232 13.67 -0.36 1.54
C TYR A 232 15.06 -0.39 0.87
N ARG A 233 16.12 -0.65 1.64
CA ARG A 233 17.50 -0.74 1.13
C ARG A 233 17.70 -1.86 0.11
N LYS A 234 16.91 -2.93 0.19
CA LYS A 234 16.97 -4.03 -0.77
C LYS A 234 16.42 -3.65 -2.14
N ASN A 235 15.40 -2.79 -2.17
CA ASN A 235 14.67 -2.44 -3.39
C ASN A 235 15.12 -1.12 -4.03
N PHE A 236 15.87 -0.28 -3.29
CA PHE A 236 16.31 1.04 -3.74
C PHE A 236 17.81 1.23 -3.58
N GLY A 237 18.39 2.04 -4.47
CA GLY A 237 19.83 2.38 -4.44
C GLY A 237 20.18 3.62 -3.62
N HIS A 238 19.19 4.40 -3.23
CA HIS A 238 19.39 5.60 -2.42
C HIS A 238 19.28 5.33 -0.91
N GLU A 239 19.58 6.33 -0.11
CA GLU A 239 19.68 6.20 1.34
C GLU A 239 18.32 6.00 2.00
N CYS A 240 18.26 5.10 2.98
CA CYS A 240 17.21 5.03 3.98
C CYS A 240 17.82 5.22 5.36
N LEU A 241 17.46 6.31 6.03
CA LEU A 241 17.85 6.57 7.40
C LEU A 241 16.99 5.71 8.33
N GLN A 242 17.67 4.90 9.15
CA GLN A 242 16.99 4.19 10.24
C GLN A 242 16.88 5.14 11.42
N ILE A 243 15.73 5.79 11.59
CA ILE A 243 15.57 6.88 12.53
C ILE A 243 14.14 6.97 13.07
N ASP A 244 14.02 7.25 14.36
CA ASP A 244 12.75 7.53 15.01
C ASP A 244 12.44 9.03 14.94
N LEU A 245 11.41 9.40 14.17
CA LEU A 245 10.98 10.78 14.00
C LEU A 245 10.08 11.31 15.12
N SER A 246 9.96 10.61 16.24
CA SER A 246 9.23 11.10 17.42
C SER A 246 9.99 12.17 18.21
N THR A 247 11.30 12.30 18.01
CA THR A 247 12.15 13.26 18.71
C THR A 247 12.46 14.48 17.85
N GLU A 248 12.52 15.67 18.47
CA GLU A 248 12.82 16.94 17.80
C GLU A 248 14.22 16.92 17.15
N GLU A 249 15.22 16.37 17.85
CA GLU A 249 16.58 16.23 17.34
C GLU A 249 16.62 15.47 16.00
N ASN A 250 15.90 14.34 15.92
CA ASN A 250 15.85 13.53 14.70
C ASN A 250 15.07 14.23 13.59
N GLN A 251 14.00 14.96 13.93
CA GLN A 251 13.26 15.78 12.96
C GLN A 251 14.15 16.88 12.37
N GLU A 252 14.91 17.60 13.20
CA GLU A 252 15.85 18.62 12.75
C GLU A 252 16.96 18.05 11.86
N LEU A 253 17.52 16.88 12.24
CA LEU A 253 18.52 16.20 11.43
C LEU A 253 17.98 15.87 10.02
N VAL A 254 16.79 15.27 9.93
CA VAL A 254 16.18 14.91 8.65
C VAL A 254 15.81 16.16 7.86
N ALA A 255 15.20 17.17 8.49
CA ALA A 255 14.88 18.43 7.85
C ALA A 255 16.11 19.13 7.26
N LYS A 256 17.23 19.13 7.98
CA LYS A 256 18.50 19.66 7.47
C LYS A 256 18.97 18.89 6.24
N ARG A 257 18.96 17.55 6.29
CA ARG A 257 19.37 16.69 5.15
C ARG A 257 18.54 16.98 3.90
N LEU A 258 17.21 17.07 4.05
CA LEU A 258 16.30 17.39 2.93
C LEU A 258 16.57 18.79 2.36
N LYS A 259 16.79 19.77 3.23
CA LYS A 259 17.11 21.14 2.82
C LYS A 259 18.46 21.22 2.08
N ASP A 260 19.50 20.59 2.60
CA ASP A 260 20.84 20.58 1.99
C ASP A 260 20.83 19.89 0.62
N ALA A 261 19.96 18.91 0.42
CA ALA A 261 19.75 18.21 -0.85
C ALA A 261 18.81 18.96 -1.81
N HIS A 262 18.27 20.12 -1.42
CA HIS A 262 17.32 20.91 -2.22
C HIS A 262 16.09 20.10 -2.65
N VAL A 263 15.45 19.44 -1.69
CA VAL A 263 14.23 18.64 -1.92
C VAL A 263 13.06 19.57 -2.24
N ASP A 264 12.31 19.25 -3.30
CA ASP A 264 11.14 19.99 -3.76
C ASP A 264 9.84 19.54 -3.10
N LEU A 265 9.78 18.24 -2.72
CA LEU A 265 8.59 17.59 -2.20
C LEU A 265 8.94 16.69 -1.01
N VAL A 266 8.14 16.74 0.03
CA VAL A 266 8.20 15.77 1.13
C VAL A 266 6.89 14.99 1.15
N VAL A 267 7.01 13.67 1.13
CA VAL A 267 5.89 12.74 1.28
C VAL A 267 6.02 11.93 2.55
N GLY A 268 4.94 11.31 2.99
CA GLY A 268 5.01 10.42 4.14
C GLY A 268 3.66 9.90 4.60
N GLY A 269 3.67 8.72 5.22
CA GLY A 269 2.52 8.07 5.84
C GLY A 269 2.67 7.98 7.37
N PRO A 270 2.53 9.09 8.13
CA PRO A 270 2.72 9.06 9.57
C PRO A 270 1.70 8.11 10.24
N PRO A 271 2.07 7.45 11.37
CA PRO A 271 1.19 6.54 12.08
C PRO A 271 -0.11 7.23 12.52
N CYS A 272 -1.25 6.72 12.08
CA CYS A 272 -2.57 7.27 12.41
C CYS A 272 -3.21 6.64 13.66
N GLN A 273 -2.49 5.79 14.40
CA GLN A 273 -3.02 4.98 15.49
C GLN A 273 -3.70 5.81 16.62
N GLY A 274 -3.27 7.04 16.84
CA GLY A 274 -3.90 7.96 17.80
C GLY A 274 -5.18 8.64 17.29
N PHE A 275 -5.41 8.65 15.98
CA PHE A 275 -6.50 9.36 15.32
C PHE A 275 -7.51 8.44 14.64
N SER A 276 -7.12 7.18 14.38
CA SER A 276 -7.96 6.21 13.69
C SER A 276 -9.07 5.66 14.58
N ILE A 277 -10.26 5.44 13.99
CA ILE A 277 -11.39 4.75 14.66
C ILE A 277 -11.00 3.32 15.09
N PHE A 278 -10.07 2.68 14.37
CA PHE A 278 -9.54 1.35 14.67
C PHE A 278 -8.32 1.36 15.59
N GLY A 279 -7.75 2.54 15.89
CA GLY A 279 -6.66 2.69 16.84
C GLY A 279 -7.18 2.74 18.28
N ASN A 280 -6.42 2.21 19.23
CA ASN A 280 -6.69 2.46 20.65
C ASN A 280 -6.54 3.96 20.90
N ARG A 281 -7.65 4.68 20.98
CA ARG A 281 -7.70 6.09 21.38
C ARG A 281 -7.25 6.21 22.85
N ARG A 282 -5.96 6.11 23.08
CA ARG A 282 -5.37 6.52 24.36
C ARG A 282 -5.19 8.04 24.29
N PHE A 283 -6.26 8.77 24.53
CA PHE A 283 -6.10 10.13 25.00
C PHE A 283 -5.42 10.04 26.35
N VAL A 284 -4.15 10.34 26.38
CA VAL A 284 -3.47 10.63 27.63
C VAL A 284 -4.11 11.92 28.14
N ASN A 285 -5.01 11.78 29.11
CA ASN A 285 -5.47 12.90 29.92
C ASN A 285 -4.25 13.38 30.72
N THR A 286 -3.47 14.28 30.15
CA THR A 286 -2.59 15.14 30.93
C THR A 286 -3.46 16.16 31.65
N LYS A 287 -4.06 15.75 32.76
CA LYS A 287 -4.44 16.67 33.83
C LYS A 287 -3.17 16.88 34.66
N SER A 288 -2.47 17.96 34.40
CA SER A 288 -1.64 18.64 35.40
C SER A 288 -2.46 19.66 36.09
#